data_cc3f0bbea80329663e2a92aa2211d28b
#
_entry.id   cc3f0bbea80329663e2a92aa2211d28b
#
_cell.length_a   1.000
_cell.length_b   1.000
_cell.length_c   1.000
_cell.angle_alpha   90.00
_cell.angle_beta   90.00
_cell.angle_gamma   90.00
#
_symmetry.space_group_name_H-M   'P 1'
#
loop_
_entity.id
_entity.type
_entity.pdbx_description
1 polymer ?
#
loop_
_entity_poly.entity_id
_entity_poly.type
_entity_poly.pdbx_seq_one_letter_code
_entity_poly.pdbx_strand_id
1 'polypeptide(L)'
;VVRAKNAAEEGDKVIRIGTSPMTPGQFLLDLWPAIKTQCPNIKFKMVPYENTPENSVEILRNLGQNIDIVAGLFDQNFLENRQCAALELSREPIRCAVSIYHPLAAKDHLTVEDLHGENFLLIRRGWNRYLDQMRDELWRDHPQIRIVDFEMFNINVFNQCENSEDILMTIDNWRQGPP
;
A
#
# COMPACT_ATOMS: atom_id res chain seq x y z
N VAL A 1 11.85 14.64 -19.01
CA VAL A 1 10.84 15.14 -19.99
C VAL A 1 11.32 14.93 -21.42
N VAL A 2 12.62 15.05 -21.71
CA VAL A 2 13.16 14.87 -23.09
C VAL A 2 13.17 13.40 -23.52
N ARG A 3 13.38 12.42 -22.60
CA ARG A 3 13.33 10.98 -22.93
C ARG A 3 11.93 10.44 -23.24
N ALA A 4 10.89 11.08 -22.73
CA ALA A 4 9.51 10.67 -23.02
C ALA A 4 9.02 11.11 -24.43
N LYS A 5 9.64 12.13 -25.03
CA LYS A 5 9.26 12.61 -26.38
C LYS A 5 9.80 11.74 -27.53
N ASN A 6 10.90 11.02 -27.31
CA ASN A 6 11.52 10.19 -28.37
C ASN A 6 10.96 8.77 -28.47
N ALA A 7 9.95 8.42 -27.69
CA ALA A 7 9.32 7.09 -27.67
C ALA A 7 8.01 7.03 -28.48
N ALA A 8 7.73 8.03 -29.31
CA ALA A 8 6.52 8.12 -30.13
C ALA A 8 6.68 7.51 -31.53
N GLU A 9 7.71 6.68 -31.76
CA GLU A 9 7.86 5.96 -33.02
C GLU A 9 7.32 4.54 -32.91
N GLU A 10 6.35 4.28 -33.75
CA GLU A 10 5.73 3.05 -34.25
C GLU A 10 6.28 1.72 -33.68
N GLY A 11 5.75 1.30 -32.55
CA GLY A 11 5.99 -0.02 -31.98
C GLY A 11 5.15 -0.25 -30.71
N ASP A 12 4.82 -1.50 -30.42
CA ASP A 12 4.20 -1.89 -29.15
C ASP A 12 5.07 -1.44 -27.97
N LYS A 13 4.55 -0.58 -27.12
CA LYS A 13 5.23 -0.12 -25.91
C LYS A 13 4.83 -1.01 -24.74
N VAL A 14 5.79 -1.74 -24.19
CA VAL A 14 5.55 -2.59 -23.03
C VAL A 14 5.84 -1.80 -21.75
N ILE A 15 4.83 -1.71 -20.86
CA ILE A 15 4.96 -1.15 -19.51
C ILE A 15 5.01 -2.31 -18.52
N ARG A 16 6.08 -2.37 -17.73
CA ARG A 16 6.30 -3.42 -16.72
C ARG A 16 5.76 -2.93 -15.38
N ILE A 17 4.77 -3.64 -14.86
CA ILE A 17 4.07 -3.29 -13.62
C ILE A 17 4.46 -4.27 -12.54
N GLY A 18 5.05 -3.76 -11.46
CA GLY A 18 5.38 -4.56 -10.29
C GLY A 18 4.11 -4.97 -9.54
N THR A 19 4.04 -6.24 -9.17
CA THR A 19 2.92 -6.80 -8.41
C THR A 19 3.38 -7.63 -7.24
N SER A 20 2.61 -7.58 -6.17
CA SER A 20 2.78 -8.41 -4.99
C SER A 20 1.41 -8.79 -4.42
N PRO A 21 1.30 -9.70 -3.46
CA PRO A 21 0.04 -9.97 -2.79
C PRO A 21 -0.63 -8.72 -2.18
N MET A 22 0.17 -7.72 -1.78
CA MET A 22 -0.33 -6.46 -1.22
C MET A 22 -0.70 -5.42 -2.27
N THR A 23 -0.24 -5.60 -3.51
CA THR A 23 -0.49 -4.72 -4.65
C THR A 23 -0.84 -5.55 -5.88
N PRO A 24 -1.95 -6.29 -5.84
CA PRO A 24 -2.40 -7.10 -6.97
C PRO A 24 -2.75 -6.20 -8.16
N GLY A 25 -2.42 -6.64 -9.35
CA GLY A 25 -2.70 -5.89 -10.58
C GLY A 25 -4.18 -5.90 -11.02
N GLN A 26 -5.12 -6.26 -10.16
CA GLN A 26 -6.53 -6.42 -10.50
C GLN A 26 -7.14 -5.14 -11.10
N PHE A 27 -6.79 -3.97 -10.58
CA PHE A 27 -7.27 -2.68 -11.10
C PHE A 27 -6.98 -2.47 -12.59
N LEU A 28 -5.93 -3.10 -13.13
CA LEU A 28 -5.62 -3.04 -14.56
C LEU A 28 -6.60 -3.81 -15.41
N LEU A 29 -7.12 -4.93 -14.89
CA LEU A 29 -8.11 -5.73 -15.60
C LEU A 29 -9.40 -4.95 -15.76
N ASP A 30 -9.79 -4.19 -14.75
CA ASP A 30 -10.98 -3.34 -14.76
C ASP A 30 -10.85 -2.19 -15.76
N LEU A 31 -9.65 -1.64 -15.89
CA LEU A 31 -9.35 -0.54 -16.83
C LEU A 31 -9.00 -1.04 -18.24
N TRP A 32 -8.80 -2.33 -18.44
CA TRP A 32 -8.29 -2.90 -19.68
C TRP A 32 -9.08 -2.51 -20.93
N PRO A 33 -10.42 -2.53 -20.96
CA PRO A 33 -11.19 -2.13 -22.13
C PRO A 33 -10.93 -0.68 -22.53
N ALA A 34 -10.88 0.23 -21.54
CA ALA A 34 -10.61 1.65 -21.78
C ALA A 34 -9.19 1.88 -22.31
N ILE A 35 -8.21 1.19 -21.73
CA ILE A 35 -6.80 1.29 -22.15
C ILE A 35 -6.65 0.80 -23.58
N LYS A 36 -7.25 -0.33 -23.94
CA LYS A 36 -7.18 -0.89 -25.30
C LYS A 36 -7.80 0.03 -26.35
N THR A 37 -8.84 0.74 -25.99
CA THR A 37 -9.50 1.69 -26.88
C THR A 37 -8.69 2.97 -27.06
N GLN A 38 -8.15 3.52 -25.98
CA GLN A 38 -7.44 4.80 -25.98
C GLN A 38 -5.97 4.69 -26.34
N CYS A 39 -5.34 3.57 -26.00
CA CYS A 39 -3.90 3.34 -26.14
C CYS A 39 -3.62 1.93 -26.69
N PRO A 40 -4.02 1.63 -27.94
CA PRO A 40 -3.95 0.27 -28.49
C PRO A 40 -2.53 -0.30 -28.57
N ASN A 41 -1.52 0.57 -28.66
CA ASN A 41 -0.11 0.19 -28.76
C ASN A 41 0.57 -0.04 -27.40
N ILE A 42 -0.15 0.15 -26.29
CA ILE A 42 0.37 -0.14 -24.95
C ILE A 42 0.07 -1.60 -24.60
N LYS A 43 1.12 -2.29 -24.18
CA LYS A 43 1.06 -3.64 -23.59
C LYS A 43 1.58 -3.61 -22.17
N PHE A 44 1.03 -4.43 -21.32
CA PHE A 44 1.48 -4.57 -19.93
C PHE A 44 2.16 -5.90 -19.72
N LYS A 45 3.22 -5.88 -18.92
CA LYS A 45 3.90 -7.06 -18.39
C LYS A 45 3.87 -6.98 -16.87
N MET A 46 3.25 -7.96 -16.23
CA MET A 46 3.26 -8.07 -14.77
C MET A 46 4.59 -8.66 -14.33
N VAL A 47 5.23 -8.02 -13.36
CA VAL A 47 6.51 -8.43 -12.79
C VAL A 47 6.30 -8.68 -11.30
N PRO A 48 6.22 -9.93 -10.86
CA PRO A 48 6.03 -10.24 -9.45
C PRO A 48 7.28 -9.88 -8.64
N TYR A 49 7.05 -9.38 -7.43
CA TYR A 49 8.10 -9.12 -6.45
C TYR A 49 7.62 -9.47 -5.04
N GLU A 50 8.56 -9.79 -4.17
CA GLU A 50 8.30 -9.98 -2.76
C GLU A 50 8.27 -8.63 -2.04
N ASN A 51 7.22 -8.38 -1.24
CA ASN A 51 7.02 -7.13 -0.55
C ASN A 51 7.84 -7.09 0.75
N THR A 52 9.15 -6.88 0.62
CA THR A 52 10.08 -6.67 1.73
C THR A 52 10.59 -5.22 1.76
N PRO A 53 11.08 -4.73 2.92
CA PRO A 53 11.66 -3.39 3.02
C PRO A 53 12.78 -3.15 2.00
N GLU A 54 13.66 -4.13 1.82
CA GLU A 54 14.81 -4.08 0.92
C GLU A 54 14.37 -3.99 -0.54
N ASN A 55 13.48 -4.89 -0.96
CA ASN A 55 12.95 -4.92 -2.32
C ASN A 55 12.18 -3.63 -2.65
N SER A 56 11.40 -3.12 -1.71
CA SER A 56 10.68 -1.86 -1.90
C SER A 56 11.62 -0.68 -2.16
N VAL A 57 12.72 -0.59 -1.41
CA VAL A 57 13.73 0.45 -1.61
C VAL A 57 14.45 0.27 -2.94
N GLU A 58 14.85 -0.96 -3.27
CA GLU A 58 15.56 -1.28 -4.50
C GLU A 58 14.70 -0.99 -5.74
N ILE A 59 13.46 -1.47 -5.76
CA ILE A 59 12.53 -1.28 -6.88
C ILE A 59 12.30 0.21 -7.14
N LEU A 60 12.02 0.99 -6.09
CA LEU A 60 11.72 2.42 -6.24
C LEU A 60 12.94 3.23 -6.72
N ARG A 61 14.16 2.83 -6.33
CA ARG A 61 15.39 3.45 -6.84
C ARG A 61 15.69 3.11 -8.30
N ASN A 62 15.20 1.96 -8.76
CA ASN A 62 15.51 1.40 -10.07
C ASN A 62 14.29 1.36 -11.00
N LEU A 63 13.27 2.20 -10.76
CA LEU A 63 12.14 2.32 -11.68
C LEU A 63 12.61 2.67 -13.08
N GLY A 64 12.03 1.97 -14.07
CA GLY A 64 12.45 2.06 -15.47
C GLY A 64 13.49 1.02 -15.91
N GLN A 65 14.12 0.27 -14.99
CA GLN A 65 15.05 -0.81 -15.34
C GLN A 65 14.32 -2.15 -15.53
N ASN A 66 13.77 -2.72 -14.46
CA ASN A 66 13.04 -4.00 -14.48
C ASN A 66 11.54 -3.82 -14.29
N ILE A 67 11.15 -2.84 -13.51
CA ILE A 67 9.76 -2.44 -13.23
C ILE A 67 9.66 -0.96 -13.59
N ASP A 68 8.62 -0.58 -14.30
CA ASP A 68 8.38 0.81 -14.68
C ASP A 68 7.45 1.52 -13.71
N ILE A 69 6.47 0.79 -13.16
CA ILE A 69 5.41 1.31 -12.29
C ILE A 69 5.14 0.32 -11.16
N VAL A 70 4.93 0.85 -9.96
CA VAL A 70 4.34 0.11 -8.83
C VAL A 70 3.19 0.92 -8.25
N ALA A 71 2.17 0.25 -7.76
CA ALA A 71 1.14 0.87 -6.94
C ALA A 71 1.57 0.82 -5.47
N GLY A 72 1.19 1.80 -4.67
CA GLY A 72 1.52 1.83 -3.26
C GLY A 72 1.02 3.07 -2.56
N LEU A 73 1.11 3.08 -1.24
CA LEU A 73 0.86 4.24 -0.42
C LEU A 73 2.09 5.15 -0.43
N PHE A 74 1.88 6.44 -0.65
CA PHE A 74 2.97 7.40 -0.64
C PHE A 74 2.54 8.75 -0.03
N ASP A 75 3.52 9.51 0.39
CA ASP A 75 3.43 10.94 0.67
C ASP A 75 4.58 11.68 0.00
N GLN A 76 4.60 13.00 0.09
CA GLN A 76 5.61 13.82 -0.57
C GLN A 76 7.03 13.51 -0.05
N ASN A 77 7.21 13.34 1.25
CA ASN A 77 8.51 13.01 1.83
C ASN A 77 9.02 11.64 1.36
N PHE A 78 8.10 10.67 1.24
CA PHE A 78 8.43 9.35 0.70
C PHE A 78 8.99 9.44 -0.71
N LEU A 79 8.34 10.23 -1.59
CA LEU A 79 8.77 10.42 -2.98
C LEU A 79 10.13 11.11 -3.08
N GLU A 80 10.34 12.19 -2.30
CA GLU A 80 11.61 12.92 -2.27
C GLU A 80 12.77 12.04 -1.80
N ASN A 81 12.57 11.31 -0.69
CA ASN A 81 13.59 10.42 -0.14
C ASN A 81 13.96 9.27 -1.08
N ARG A 82 13.06 8.87 -1.96
CA ARG A 82 13.27 7.76 -2.91
C ARG A 82 13.55 8.23 -4.33
N GLN A 83 13.55 9.53 -4.57
CA GLN A 83 13.82 10.14 -5.87
C GLN A 83 12.92 9.61 -6.99
N CYS A 84 11.66 9.35 -6.67
CA CYS A 84 10.65 8.87 -7.61
C CYS A 84 9.50 9.87 -7.74
N ALA A 85 8.71 9.72 -8.80
CA ALA A 85 7.50 10.47 -9.03
C ALA A 85 6.29 9.55 -8.86
N ALA A 86 5.16 10.12 -8.46
CA ALA A 86 3.91 9.38 -8.36
C ALA A 86 2.75 10.14 -8.97
N LEU A 87 1.72 9.39 -9.34
CA LEU A 87 0.41 9.89 -9.71
C LEU A 87 -0.57 9.43 -8.63
N GLU A 88 -1.26 10.39 -7.99
CA GLU A 88 -2.33 10.09 -7.05
C GLU A 88 -3.53 9.51 -7.82
N LEU A 89 -3.92 8.29 -7.49
CA LEU A 89 -5.10 7.64 -8.07
C LEU A 89 -6.32 7.79 -7.16
N SER A 90 -6.12 7.69 -5.85
CA SER A 90 -7.16 7.80 -4.83
C SER A 90 -6.56 8.26 -3.50
N ARG A 91 -7.41 8.63 -2.58
CA ARG A 91 -7.08 8.86 -1.16
C ARG A 91 -7.84 7.85 -0.34
N GLU A 92 -7.10 7.02 0.35
CA GLU A 92 -7.65 5.92 1.11
C GLU A 92 -7.79 6.30 2.59
N PRO A 93 -8.97 6.16 3.19
CA PRO A 93 -9.12 6.30 4.62
C PRO A 93 -8.38 5.19 5.35
N ILE A 94 -7.81 5.52 6.50
CA ILE A 94 -7.28 4.53 7.42
C ILE A 94 -8.43 3.74 8.01
N ARG A 95 -8.28 2.43 8.07
CA ARG A 95 -9.22 1.47 8.63
C ARG A 95 -8.54 0.60 9.68
N CYS A 96 -9.34 -0.12 10.44
CA CYS A 96 -8.90 -1.17 11.33
C CYS A 96 -9.38 -2.52 10.80
N ALA A 97 -8.49 -3.50 10.77
CA ALA A 97 -8.83 -4.89 10.59
C ALA A 97 -8.65 -5.62 11.92
N VAL A 98 -9.54 -6.54 12.20
CA VAL A 98 -9.53 -7.41 13.39
C VAL A 98 -9.95 -8.81 12.97
N SER A 99 -9.56 -9.82 13.74
CA SER A 99 -10.10 -11.17 13.59
C SER A 99 -11.64 -11.14 13.66
N ILE A 100 -12.31 -11.99 12.89
CA ILE A 100 -13.78 -12.13 12.93
C ILE A 100 -14.30 -12.53 14.31
N TYR A 101 -13.44 -13.07 15.16
CA TYR A 101 -13.75 -13.47 16.55
C TYR A 101 -13.48 -12.34 17.55
N HIS A 102 -12.88 -11.24 17.13
CA HIS A 102 -12.58 -10.11 18.01
C HIS A 102 -13.89 -9.41 18.43
N PRO A 103 -14.03 -8.95 19.69
CA PRO A 103 -15.23 -8.25 20.15
C PRO A 103 -15.61 -7.03 19.30
N LEU A 104 -14.62 -6.32 18.77
CA LEU A 104 -14.82 -5.15 17.91
C LEU A 104 -15.32 -5.50 16.51
N ALA A 105 -15.26 -6.76 16.07
CA ALA A 105 -15.77 -7.18 14.76
C ALA A 105 -17.30 -7.01 14.61
N ALA A 106 -18.01 -6.94 15.72
CA ALA A 106 -19.45 -6.71 15.72
C ALA A 106 -19.86 -5.24 15.54
N LYS A 107 -18.90 -4.30 15.53
CA LYS A 107 -19.15 -2.88 15.39
C LYS A 107 -19.05 -2.43 13.93
N ASP A 108 -20.01 -1.67 13.46
CA ASP A 108 -19.99 -1.05 12.13
C ASP A 108 -18.95 0.09 12.03
N HIS A 109 -18.71 0.77 13.15
CA HIS A 109 -17.76 1.88 13.25
C HIS A 109 -16.99 1.80 14.56
N LEU A 110 -15.70 2.12 14.49
CA LEU A 110 -14.82 2.23 15.66
C LEU A 110 -14.52 3.70 15.95
N THR A 111 -14.44 4.04 17.21
CA THR A 111 -13.84 5.27 17.70
C THR A 111 -12.44 4.99 18.23
N VAL A 112 -11.65 6.03 18.48
CA VAL A 112 -10.30 5.84 19.05
C VAL A 112 -10.38 5.27 20.48
N GLU A 113 -11.44 5.58 21.22
CA GLU A 113 -11.68 5.05 22.56
C GLU A 113 -11.91 3.53 22.56
N ASP A 114 -12.46 2.99 21.48
CA ASP A 114 -12.65 1.54 21.34
C ASP A 114 -11.32 0.78 21.26
N LEU A 115 -10.23 1.47 20.93
CA LEU A 115 -8.89 0.90 20.86
C LEU A 115 -8.16 0.94 22.22
N HIS A 116 -8.75 1.56 23.26
CA HIS A 116 -8.11 1.63 24.57
C HIS A 116 -7.97 0.26 25.20
N GLY A 117 -6.75 -0.07 25.61
CA GLY A 117 -6.40 -1.38 26.16
C GLY A 117 -5.94 -2.40 25.12
N GLU A 118 -6.14 -2.09 23.84
CA GLU A 118 -5.82 -2.99 22.72
C GLU A 118 -4.37 -2.82 22.23
N ASN A 119 -3.88 -3.83 21.52
CA ASN A 119 -2.66 -3.73 20.72
C ASN A 119 -3.02 -3.23 19.32
N PHE A 120 -2.41 -2.14 18.90
CA PHE A 120 -2.61 -1.58 17.57
C PHE A 120 -1.36 -1.78 16.73
N LEU A 121 -1.45 -2.70 15.76
CA LEU A 121 -0.37 -3.00 14.82
C LEU A 121 -0.27 -1.85 13.80
N LEU A 122 0.86 -1.18 13.80
CA LEU A 122 1.13 -0.03 12.95
C LEU A 122 2.49 -0.19 12.28
N ILE A 123 2.58 0.13 11.00
CA ILE A 123 3.87 0.09 10.30
C ILE A 123 4.87 0.99 11.00
N ARG A 124 6.12 0.56 11.14
CA ARG A 124 7.17 1.30 11.82
C ARG A 124 7.36 2.71 11.24
N ARG A 125 7.95 3.59 12.01
CA ARG A 125 8.22 4.98 11.61
C ARG A 125 9.09 5.08 10.34
N GLY A 126 8.88 6.19 9.63
CA GLY A 126 9.69 6.57 8.47
C GLY A 126 9.16 6.08 7.13
N TRP A 127 8.02 5.39 7.09
CA TRP A 127 7.37 4.99 5.84
C TRP A 127 6.42 6.05 5.30
N ASN A 128 5.63 6.66 6.16
CA ASN A 128 4.63 7.65 5.78
C ASN A 128 4.47 8.69 6.89
N ARG A 129 4.59 9.96 6.55
CA ARG A 129 4.52 11.08 7.49
C ARG A 129 3.18 11.15 8.23
N TYR A 130 2.09 10.86 7.56
CA TYR A 130 0.76 10.92 8.18
C TYR A 130 0.58 9.81 9.21
N LEU A 131 1.12 8.62 8.94
CA LEU A 131 1.11 7.52 9.92
C LEU A 131 2.02 7.83 11.11
N ASP A 132 3.16 8.47 10.88
CA ASP A 132 4.04 8.91 11.96
C ASP A 132 3.36 9.98 12.82
N GLN A 133 2.67 10.94 12.21
CA GLN A 133 1.89 11.95 12.93
C GLN A 133 0.73 11.30 13.72
N MET A 134 -0.04 10.42 13.12
CA MET A 134 -1.11 9.69 13.81
C MET A 134 -0.56 8.92 15.03
N ARG A 135 0.58 8.27 14.87
CA ARG A 135 1.26 7.57 15.97
C ARG A 135 1.59 8.52 17.13
N ASP A 136 2.10 9.71 16.83
CA ASP A 136 2.45 10.70 17.85
C ASP A 136 1.19 11.23 18.56
N GLU A 137 0.11 11.44 17.83
CA GLU A 137 -1.19 11.83 18.38
C GLU A 137 -1.76 10.74 19.29
N LEU A 138 -1.78 9.50 18.85
CA LEU A 138 -2.24 8.36 19.65
C LEU A 138 -1.40 8.22 20.93
N TRP A 139 -0.09 8.30 20.82
CA TRP A 139 0.78 8.18 21.99
C TRP A 139 0.58 9.31 23.01
N ARG A 140 0.32 10.54 22.54
CA ARG A 140 0.12 11.70 23.38
C ARG A 140 -1.27 11.72 24.06
N ASP A 141 -2.31 11.47 23.26
CA ASP A 141 -3.70 11.72 23.65
C ASP A 141 -4.42 10.44 24.09
N HIS A 142 -3.93 9.26 23.67
CA HIS A 142 -4.52 7.95 23.95
C HIS A 142 -3.48 6.92 24.40
N PRO A 143 -2.73 7.18 25.52
CA PRO A 143 -1.63 6.33 25.98
C PRO A 143 -2.09 4.92 26.42
N GLN A 144 -3.39 4.67 26.48
CA GLN A 144 -3.97 3.34 26.75
C GLN A 144 -3.87 2.41 25.54
N ILE A 145 -3.62 2.94 24.32
CA ILE A 145 -3.42 2.15 23.10
C ILE A 145 -1.97 1.68 23.05
N ARG A 146 -1.74 0.39 22.96
CA ARG A 146 -0.40 -0.17 22.83
C ARG A 146 -0.02 -0.30 21.37
N ILE A 147 0.80 0.63 20.86
CA ILE A 147 1.28 0.56 19.49
C ILE A 147 2.35 -0.53 19.38
N VAL A 148 2.14 -1.47 18.47
CA VAL A 148 3.05 -2.57 18.14
C VAL A 148 3.54 -2.39 16.71
N ASP A 149 4.85 -2.29 16.54
CA ASP A 149 5.47 -2.06 15.24
C ASP A 149 5.58 -3.31 14.40
N PHE A 150 5.32 -3.20 13.10
CA PHE A 150 5.72 -4.18 12.11
C PHE A 150 6.52 -3.51 10.98
N GLU A 151 7.35 -4.30 10.30
CA GLU A 151 8.31 -3.79 9.32
C GLU A 151 7.68 -3.41 7.99
N MET A 152 6.79 -4.25 7.46
CA MET A 152 6.18 -4.10 6.14
C MET A 152 4.87 -4.88 6.07
N PHE A 153 3.89 -4.34 5.36
CA PHE A 153 2.66 -5.07 5.05
C PHE A 153 2.96 -6.31 4.20
N ASN A 154 2.62 -7.46 4.73
CA ASN A 154 2.72 -8.75 4.05
C ASN A 154 1.70 -9.73 4.65
N ILE A 155 1.58 -10.90 4.07
CA ILE A 155 0.61 -11.91 4.52
C ILE A 155 0.79 -12.32 5.99
N ASN A 156 2.03 -12.28 6.51
CA ASN A 156 2.29 -12.69 7.90
C ASN A 156 1.68 -11.71 8.91
N VAL A 157 1.65 -10.42 8.59
CA VAL A 157 0.99 -9.40 9.46
C VAL A 157 -0.51 -9.63 9.50
N PHE A 158 -1.14 -9.99 8.38
CA PHE A 158 -2.56 -10.35 8.35
C PHE A 158 -2.83 -11.65 9.12
N ASN A 159 -1.99 -12.66 8.94
CA ASN A 159 -2.09 -13.91 9.71
C ASN A 159 -1.88 -13.66 11.21
N GLN A 160 -0.99 -12.75 11.60
CA GLN A 160 -0.82 -12.36 13.01
C GLN A 160 -2.13 -11.75 13.54
N CYS A 161 -2.71 -10.78 12.83
CA CYS A 161 -3.97 -10.16 13.22
C CYS A 161 -5.12 -11.19 13.32
N GLU A 162 -5.23 -12.09 12.35
CA GLU A 162 -6.26 -13.14 12.34
C GLU A 162 -6.14 -14.10 13.55
N ASN A 163 -4.93 -14.42 13.97
CA ASN A 163 -4.64 -15.38 15.03
C ASN A 163 -4.36 -14.75 16.41
N SER A 164 -4.65 -13.47 16.57
CA SER A 164 -4.46 -12.75 17.84
C SER A 164 -5.66 -11.85 18.16
N GLU A 165 -5.59 -11.13 19.25
CA GLU A 165 -6.51 -10.04 19.60
C GLU A 165 -5.95 -8.67 19.15
N ASP A 166 -4.95 -8.64 18.28
CA ASP A 166 -4.36 -7.41 17.80
C ASP A 166 -5.27 -6.74 16.75
N ILE A 167 -5.24 -5.43 16.72
CA ILE A 167 -5.94 -4.62 15.73
C ILE A 167 -4.92 -4.14 14.70
N LEU A 168 -5.14 -4.43 13.43
CA LEU A 168 -4.24 -4.03 12.35
C LEU A 168 -4.72 -2.74 11.68
N MET A 169 -3.85 -1.73 11.59
CA MET A 169 -4.05 -0.60 10.69
C MET A 169 -4.08 -1.08 9.24
N THR A 170 -5.09 -0.69 8.49
CA THR A 170 -5.27 -1.07 7.09
C THR A 170 -5.87 0.07 6.27
N ILE A 171 -6.21 -0.20 5.01
CA ILE A 171 -6.89 0.73 4.09
C ILE A 171 -8.03 0.01 3.36
N ASP A 172 -8.97 0.78 2.80
CA ASP A 172 -10.14 0.22 2.10
C ASP A 172 -9.77 -0.70 0.94
N ASN A 173 -8.69 -0.41 0.21
CA ASN A 173 -8.24 -1.24 -0.91
C ASN A 173 -7.87 -2.67 -0.52
N TRP A 174 -7.61 -2.93 0.76
CA TRP A 174 -7.35 -4.27 1.29
C TRP A 174 -8.59 -4.93 1.91
N ARG A 175 -9.77 -4.33 1.77
CA ARG A 175 -11.03 -4.88 2.27
C ARG A 175 -11.37 -6.25 1.65
N GLN A 176 -10.92 -6.46 0.42
CA GLN A 176 -10.97 -7.76 -0.27
C GLN A 176 -9.60 -8.46 -0.22
N GLY A 177 -8.84 -8.19 0.83
CA GLY A 177 -7.53 -8.75 1.05
C GLY A 177 -7.48 -10.27 0.88
N PRO A 178 -6.29 -10.86 0.89
CA PRO A 178 -6.18 -12.30 0.70
C PRO A 178 -7.10 -13.01 1.69
N PRO A 179 -7.86 -14.00 1.19
CA PRO A 179 -8.77 -14.77 2.03
C PRO A 179 -8.03 -15.47 3.16
#